data_3b9bb8011cd5411402fec44561ff8d57
#
_entry.id   3b9bb8011cd5411402fec44561ff8d57
#
_cell.length_a   1.000
_cell.length_b   1.000
_cell.length_c   1.000
_cell.angle_alpha   90.00
_cell.angle_beta   90.00
_cell.angle_gamma   90.00
#
_symmetry.space_group_name_H-M   'P 1'
#
loop_
_entity.id
_entity.type
_entity.pdbx_description
1 polymer ?
#
loop_
_entity_poly.entity_id
_entity_poly.type
_entity_poly.pdbx_seq_one_letter_code
_entity_poly.pdbx_strand_id
1 'polypeptide(L)'
;MKGLVVKNTGSWYTVRTDDDQLIDCKIKGNFRLRGIRSTNPVAVGDRVEVCDSFIVEIEDRRNYIIRKSINLSKQSHIIAANVDQAFLIATVVKPQTSTTFIDRFLASAEAYRVPVILVFNKTDLLDADELRYQQLMIQLYETIGYQCFAISAETGEGVEKLRPLLEDKITVLSGNSGVGKSTLINRLVPEANLRTADISDAHQTGMHTTTFSEMIPLTSHYSSLTSYIIDTPGIKGFGTFDMEPEELTSYFKEIFHFSKDCRFSNCTHTHEPGCAVRKALDDHYIAESRYQSYLSMLNDKEESKYREAY
;
A
#
# COMPACT_ATOMS: atom_id res chain seq x y z
N MET A 1 13.75 -23.65 -14.35
CA MET A 1 13.89 -23.50 -12.88
C MET A 1 12.87 -22.48 -12.39
N LYS A 2 12.38 -22.63 -11.14
CA LYS A 2 11.44 -21.68 -10.53
C LYS A 2 12.16 -20.71 -9.62
N GLY A 3 11.56 -19.52 -9.42
CA GLY A 3 12.10 -18.50 -8.53
C GLY A 3 11.16 -17.33 -8.30
N LEU A 4 11.60 -16.41 -7.42
CA LEU A 4 10.90 -15.19 -7.02
C LEU A 4 11.60 -13.99 -7.67
N VAL A 5 10.83 -13.11 -8.30
CA VAL A 5 11.34 -11.83 -8.83
C VAL A 5 11.60 -10.89 -7.67
N VAL A 6 12.88 -10.59 -7.40
CA VAL A 6 13.28 -9.72 -6.28
C VAL A 6 13.66 -8.31 -6.72
N LYS A 7 13.93 -8.08 -8.00
CA LYS A 7 14.25 -6.77 -8.56
C LYS A 7 13.77 -6.63 -9.97
N ASN A 8 13.29 -5.43 -10.31
CA ASN A 8 12.85 -5.04 -11.64
C ASN A 8 13.50 -3.71 -12.01
N THR A 9 14.24 -3.67 -13.12
CA THR A 9 14.87 -2.45 -13.66
C THR A 9 14.27 -2.02 -15.00
N GLY A 10 13.06 -2.50 -15.31
CA GLY A 10 12.33 -2.22 -16.55
C GLY A 10 12.68 -3.20 -17.68
N SER A 11 13.95 -3.43 -17.97
CA SER A 11 14.40 -4.35 -19.03
C SER A 11 14.98 -5.66 -18.49
N TRP A 12 15.40 -5.67 -17.24
CA TRP A 12 15.99 -6.81 -16.56
C TRP A 12 15.29 -7.08 -15.24
N TYR A 13 15.22 -8.35 -14.90
CA TYR A 13 14.65 -8.89 -13.67
C TYR A 13 15.68 -9.73 -12.97
N THR A 14 15.95 -9.46 -11.70
CA THR A 14 16.72 -10.36 -10.87
C THR A 14 15.76 -11.35 -10.22
N VAL A 15 15.97 -12.62 -10.45
CA VAL A 15 15.19 -13.72 -9.91
C VAL A 15 16.02 -14.48 -8.89
N ARG A 16 15.48 -14.66 -7.68
CA ARG A 16 16.02 -15.55 -6.67
C ARG A 16 15.42 -16.93 -6.90
N THR A 17 16.24 -17.89 -7.29
CA THR A 17 15.80 -19.27 -7.55
C THR A 17 15.49 -20.00 -6.26
N ASP A 18 14.77 -21.12 -6.34
CA ASP A 18 14.47 -21.96 -5.18
C ASP A 18 15.74 -22.56 -4.55
N ASP A 19 16.86 -22.61 -5.30
CA ASP A 19 18.21 -23.00 -4.83
C ASP A 19 19.00 -21.79 -4.27
N ASP A 20 18.34 -20.67 -3.99
CA ASP A 20 18.91 -19.44 -3.41
C ASP A 20 19.97 -18.72 -4.28
N GLN A 21 19.96 -18.95 -5.60
CA GLN A 21 20.83 -18.25 -6.54
C GLN A 21 20.14 -17.01 -7.09
N LEU A 22 20.89 -15.93 -7.28
CA LEU A 22 20.41 -14.72 -7.96
C LEU A 22 20.83 -14.77 -9.43
N ILE A 23 19.85 -14.72 -10.32
CA ILE A 23 20.05 -14.72 -11.76
C ILE A 23 19.35 -13.54 -12.42
N ASP A 24 20.04 -12.89 -13.36
CA ASP A 24 19.44 -11.81 -14.14
C ASP A 24 18.76 -12.39 -15.39
N CYS A 25 17.50 -12.02 -15.56
CA CYS A 25 16.62 -12.55 -16.58
C CYS A 25 16.00 -11.43 -17.42
N LYS A 26 15.59 -11.78 -18.63
CA LYS A 26 14.75 -10.98 -19.51
C LYS A 26 13.40 -11.66 -19.74
N ILE A 27 12.45 -10.92 -20.27
CA ILE A 27 11.20 -11.50 -20.77
C ILE A 27 11.36 -11.87 -22.24
N LYS A 28 10.86 -13.03 -22.65
CA LYS A 28 10.82 -13.42 -24.04
C LYS A 28 9.82 -12.57 -24.83
N GLY A 29 10.20 -12.02 -25.98
CA GLY A 29 9.48 -10.96 -26.71
C GLY A 29 7.99 -11.20 -27.07
N ASN A 30 7.50 -12.44 -26.99
CA ASN A 30 6.10 -12.79 -27.22
C ASN A 30 5.28 -13.03 -25.93
N PHE A 31 5.83 -12.64 -24.79
CA PHE A 31 5.20 -12.87 -23.49
C PHE A 31 4.01 -11.90 -23.28
N ARG A 32 2.80 -12.40 -23.49
CA ARG A 32 1.55 -11.67 -23.21
C ARG A 32 0.78 -12.38 -22.12
N LEU A 33 0.69 -11.77 -20.95
CA LEU A 33 -0.25 -12.21 -19.93
C LEU A 33 -1.68 -12.04 -20.45
N ARG A 34 -2.46 -13.12 -20.43
CA ARG A 34 -3.87 -13.10 -20.77
C ARG A 34 -4.60 -12.12 -19.83
N GLY A 35 -5.15 -11.05 -20.37
CA GLY A 35 -6.02 -10.12 -19.63
C GLY A 35 -5.34 -8.90 -18.99
N ILE A 36 -4.01 -8.79 -18.94
CA ILE A 36 -3.33 -7.62 -18.38
C ILE A 36 -2.72 -6.77 -19.50
N ARG A 37 -3.27 -5.59 -19.73
CA ARG A 37 -2.68 -4.55 -20.59
C ARG A 37 -1.65 -3.74 -19.80
N SER A 38 -0.49 -4.33 -19.54
CA SER A 38 0.63 -3.66 -18.88
C SER A 38 1.84 -3.60 -19.81
N THR A 39 2.57 -2.50 -19.79
CA THR A 39 3.86 -2.37 -20.48
C THR A 39 4.94 -3.23 -19.82
N ASN A 40 4.77 -3.61 -18.57
CA ASN A 40 5.69 -4.43 -17.81
C ASN A 40 4.91 -5.56 -17.13
N PRO A 41 4.83 -6.75 -17.76
CA PRO A 41 3.98 -7.83 -17.28
C PRO A 41 4.51 -8.52 -16.02
N VAL A 42 5.81 -8.41 -15.72
CA VAL A 42 6.46 -9.02 -14.55
C VAL A 42 6.68 -7.95 -13.48
N ALA A 43 6.31 -8.26 -12.26
CA ALA A 43 6.47 -7.40 -11.09
C ALA A 43 7.35 -8.06 -10.03
N VAL A 44 7.89 -7.24 -9.13
CA VAL A 44 8.56 -7.74 -7.92
C VAL A 44 7.55 -8.53 -7.08
N GLY A 45 7.95 -9.71 -6.58
CA GLY A 45 7.07 -10.65 -5.87
C GLY A 45 6.39 -11.68 -6.77
N ASP A 46 6.55 -11.62 -8.10
CA ASP A 46 6.07 -12.70 -8.98
C ASP A 46 6.89 -13.99 -8.80
N ARG A 47 6.17 -15.10 -8.74
CA ARG A 47 6.77 -16.45 -8.92
C ARG A 47 6.82 -16.74 -10.40
N VAL A 48 8.02 -17.10 -10.88
CA VAL A 48 8.28 -17.27 -12.32
C VAL A 48 9.01 -18.56 -12.63
N GLU A 49 8.82 -19.06 -13.84
CA GLU A 49 9.66 -20.08 -14.42
C GLU A 49 10.69 -19.44 -15.35
N VAL A 50 11.97 -19.84 -15.18
CA VAL A 50 13.11 -19.33 -15.95
C VAL A 50 13.74 -20.46 -16.75
N CYS A 51 14.01 -20.20 -18.04
CA CYS A 51 14.76 -21.04 -18.96
C CYS A 51 15.77 -20.19 -19.72
N ASP A 52 17.05 -20.58 -19.70
CA ASP A 52 18.15 -19.90 -20.44
C ASP A 52 18.18 -18.35 -20.20
N SER A 53 18.05 -17.93 -18.93
CA SER A 53 17.97 -16.52 -18.53
C SER A 53 16.77 -15.75 -19.10
N PHE A 54 15.71 -16.45 -19.50
CA PHE A 54 14.45 -15.86 -19.90
C PHE A 54 13.32 -16.31 -18.98
N ILE A 55 12.50 -15.36 -18.54
CA ILE A 55 11.22 -15.64 -17.89
C ILE A 55 10.27 -16.16 -18.97
N VAL A 56 9.81 -17.39 -18.79
CA VAL A 56 8.94 -18.10 -19.75
C VAL A 56 7.51 -18.22 -19.25
N GLU A 57 7.30 -18.17 -17.93
CA GLU A 57 5.99 -18.27 -17.31
C GLU A 57 5.93 -17.45 -16.03
N ILE A 58 4.74 -16.91 -15.70
CA ILE A 58 4.42 -16.30 -14.40
C ILE A 58 3.29 -17.11 -13.78
N GLU A 59 3.49 -17.56 -12.55
CA GLU A 59 2.46 -18.24 -11.78
C GLU A 59 1.27 -17.30 -11.45
N ASP A 60 0.09 -17.85 -11.21
CA ASP A 60 -1.09 -17.07 -10.86
C ASP A 60 -0.84 -16.22 -9.61
N ARG A 61 -1.14 -14.95 -9.70
CA ARG A 61 -0.97 -14.01 -8.60
C ARG A 61 -2.11 -14.14 -7.60
N ARG A 62 -1.76 -14.22 -6.33
CA ARG A 62 -2.71 -14.17 -5.22
C ARG A 62 -3.32 -12.78 -5.07
N ASN A 63 -2.50 -11.76 -5.21
CA ASN A 63 -2.84 -10.34 -5.24
C ASN A 63 -1.73 -9.54 -5.95
N TYR A 64 -1.99 -8.27 -6.18
CA TYR A 64 -1.00 -7.36 -6.75
C TYR A 64 -1.35 -5.91 -6.42
N ILE A 65 -0.35 -5.03 -6.48
CA ILE A 65 -0.49 -3.60 -6.26
C ILE A 65 -0.18 -2.88 -7.56
N ILE A 66 -1.03 -1.94 -7.96
CA ILE A 66 -0.83 -1.14 -9.16
C ILE A 66 -0.61 0.34 -8.83
N ARG A 67 0.09 1.01 -9.73
CA ARG A 67 0.21 2.46 -9.79
C ARG A 67 -0.52 2.97 -11.02
N LYS A 68 -1.39 3.96 -10.84
CA LYS A 68 -2.01 4.65 -11.97
C LYS A 68 -0.94 5.48 -12.69
N SER A 69 -0.86 5.38 -14.02
CA SER A 69 -0.03 6.29 -14.82
C SER A 69 -0.63 7.70 -14.73
N ILE A 70 0.21 8.71 -14.48
CA ILE A 70 -0.19 10.13 -14.45
C ILE A 70 -0.59 10.61 -15.86
N ASN A 71 -0.10 9.95 -16.89
CA ASN A 71 -0.45 10.23 -18.28
C ASN A 71 -1.70 9.42 -18.65
N LEU A 72 -2.61 10.03 -19.39
CA LEU A 72 -3.89 9.54 -19.94
C LEU A 72 -3.85 8.16 -20.66
N SER A 73 -2.74 7.44 -20.63
CA SER A 73 -2.65 6.07 -21.11
C SER A 73 -3.36 5.12 -20.13
N LYS A 74 -4.32 4.35 -20.62
CA LYS A 74 -5.05 3.28 -19.91
C LYS A 74 -4.13 2.13 -19.42
N GLN A 75 -2.84 2.40 -19.17
CA GLN A 75 -1.85 1.40 -18.79
C GLN A 75 -1.55 1.51 -17.30
N SER A 76 -1.91 0.47 -16.57
CA SER A 76 -1.54 0.31 -15.17
C SER A 76 -0.17 -0.36 -15.06
N HIS A 77 0.68 0.10 -14.14
CA HIS A 77 1.93 -0.57 -13.81
C HIS A 77 1.75 -1.37 -12.52
N ILE A 78 1.95 -2.68 -12.59
CA ILE A 78 2.01 -3.51 -11.40
C ILE A 78 3.36 -3.23 -10.73
N ILE A 79 3.31 -2.88 -9.45
CA ILE A 79 4.48 -2.47 -8.66
C ILE A 79 5.00 -3.65 -7.87
N ALA A 80 4.09 -4.43 -7.29
CA ALA A 80 4.39 -5.61 -6.51
C ALA A 80 3.26 -6.63 -6.66
N ALA A 81 3.60 -7.91 -6.55
CA ALA A 81 2.66 -9.02 -6.59
C ALA A 81 2.90 -9.97 -5.40
N ASN A 82 1.90 -10.78 -5.08
CA ASN A 82 1.96 -11.80 -4.02
C ASN A 82 2.38 -11.25 -2.65
N VAL A 83 1.89 -10.03 -2.33
CA VAL A 83 2.18 -9.33 -1.09
C VAL A 83 1.36 -9.94 0.05
N ASP A 84 1.99 -10.18 1.21
CA ASP A 84 1.31 -10.73 2.38
C ASP A 84 0.63 -9.64 3.19
N GLN A 85 1.24 -8.44 3.27
CA GLN A 85 0.72 -7.31 4.02
C GLN A 85 1.35 -5.99 3.56
N ALA A 86 0.73 -4.89 3.94
CA ALA A 86 1.28 -3.55 3.77
C ALA A 86 1.40 -2.85 5.13
N PHE A 87 2.53 -2.19 5.39
CA PHE A 87 2.66 -1.24 6.48
C PHE A 87 2.42 0.16 5.91
N LEU A 88 1.33 0.80 6.35
CA LEU A 88 1.09 2.21 6.04
C LEU A 88 1.70 3.06 7.15
N ILE A 89 2.79 3.74 6.80
CA ILE A 89 3.48 4.65 7.72
C ILE A 89 2.80 6.02 7.64
N ALA A 90 2.22 6.43 8.76
CA ALA A 90 1.55 7.71 8.94
C ALA A 90 2.23 8.53 10.03
N THR A 91 2.08 9.85 9.98
CA THR A 91 2.61 10.77 10.99
C THR A 91 1.57 11.84 11.31
N VAL A 92 1.47 12.20 12.58
CA VAL A 92 0.60 13.30 13.04
C VAL A 92 1.18 14.65 12.64
N VAL A 93 2.51 14.75 12.70
CA VAL A 93 3.26 15.97 12.33
C VAL A 93 4.47 15.63 11.45
N LYS A 94 4.95 16.60 10.72
CA LYS A 94 6.25 16.64 9.99
C LYS A 94 6.55 15.42 9.09
N PRO A 95 5.75 15.18 8.05
CA PRO A 95 4.54 15.88 7.60
C PRO A 95 3.28 15.31 8.24
N GLN A 96 2.20 16.07 8.26
CA GLN A 96 0.90 15.55 8.67
C GLN A 96 0.36 14.61 7.60
N THR A 97 -0.09 13.43 8.01
CA THR A 97 -0.82 12.48 7.17
C THR A 97 -2.32 12.68 7.40
N SER A 98 -3.06 13.05 6.36
CA SER A 98 -4.51 13.25 6.48
C SER A 98 -5.26 11.92 6.66
N THR A 99 -6.38 11.95 7.37
CA THR A 99 -7.29 10.80 7.49
C THR A 99 -7.78 10.33 6.12
N THR A 100 -8.10 11.26 5.22
CA THR A 100 -8.49 10.94 3.85
C THR A 100 -7.44 10.13 3.11
N PHE A 101 -6.15 10.44 3.28
CA PHE A 101 -5.08 9.64 2.67
C PHE A 101 -5.03 8.22 3.25
N ILE A 102 -5.12 8.09 4.59
CA ILE A 102 -5.15 6.78 5.26
C ILE A 102 -6.34 5.97 4.76
N ASP A 103 -7.53 6.56 4.74
CA ASP A 103 -8.77 5.89 4.40
C ASP A 103 -8.81 5.44 2.93
N ARG A 104 -8.31 6.27 2.01
CA ARG A 104 -8.16 5.92 0.60
C ARG A 104 -7.19 4.76 0.39
N PHE A 105 -6.09 4.77 1.16
CA PHE A 105 -5.13 3.68 1.13
C PHE A 105 -5.77 2.38 1.63
N LEU A 106 -6.48 2.42 2.76
CA LEU A 106 -7.15 1.26 3.34
C LEU A 106 -8.20 0.67 2.39
N ALA A 107 -9.05 1.52 1.81
CA ALA A 107 -10.06 1.07 0.84
C ALA A 107 -9.42 0.42 -0.40
N SER A 108 -8.33 1.00 -0.91
CA SER A 108 -7.60 0.41 -2.04
C SER A 108 -6.95 -0.93 -1.67
N ALA A 109 -6.39 -1.05 -0.47
CA ALA A 109 -5.79 -2.30 0.00
C ALA A 109 -6.83 -3.41 0.18
N GLU A 110 -8.03 -3.08 0.70
CA GLU A 110 -9.16 -4.02 0.78
C GLU A 110 -9.56 -4.52 -0.63
N ALA A 111 -9.66 -3.62 -1.62
CA ALA A 111 -9.95 -3.99 -3.00
C ALA A 111 -8.91 -4.96 -3.60
N TYR A 112 -7.64 -4.80 -3.23
CA TYR A 112 -6.55 -5.71 -3.67
C TYR A 112 -6.34 -6.90 -2.75
N ARG A 113 -7.13 -7.05 -1.68
CA ARG A 113 -6.99 -8.13 -0.69
C ARG A 113 -5.60 -8.15 -0.03
N VAL A 114 -5.07 -6.98 0.28
CA VAL A 114 -3.80 -6.81 0.98
C VAL A 114 -4.09 -6.34 2.41
N PRO A 115 -3.83 -7.16 3.43
CA PRO A 115 -3.95 -6.75 4.82
C PRO A 115 -3.06 -5.54 5.14
N VAL A 116 -3.59 -4.56 5.89
CA VAL A 116 -2.85 -3.35 6.26
C VAL A 116 -2.63 -3.28 7.75
N ILE A 117 -1.42 -2.92 8.14
CA ILE A 117 -1.03 -2.51 9.48
C ILE A 117 -0.69 -1.02 9.43
N LEU A 118 -1.33 -0.24 10.31
CA LEU A 118 -1.07 1.20 10.45
C LEU A 118 0.07 1.42 11.42
N VAL A 119 1.08 2.16 10.98
CA VAL A 119 2.25 2.47 11.80
C VAL A 119 2.37 3.99 11.94
N PHE A 120 2.01 4.51 13.10
CA PHE A 120 2.13 5.93 13.43
C PHE A 120 3.55 6.21 13.91
N ASN A 121 4.35 6.82 13.04
CA ASN A 121 5.76 7.11 13.28
C ASN A 121 5.97 8.53 13.83
N LYS A 122 7.19 8.78 14.35
CA LYS A 122 7.67 10.05 14.90
C LYS A 122 6.97 10.47 16.21
N THR A 123 6.69 9.49 17.06
CA THR A 123 6.14 9.74 18.40
C THR A 123 7.03 10.65 19.25
N ASP A 124 8.33 10.63 18.99
CA ASP A 124 9.35 11.48 19.63
C ASP A 124 9.18 12.98 19.35
N LEU A 125 8.43 13.36 18.33
CA LEU A 125 8.22 14.76 17.95
C LEU A 125 6.89 15.33 18.46
N LEU A 126 6.05 14.52 19.11
CA LEU A 126 4.69 14.88 19.49
C LEU A 126 4.63 15.56 20.85
N ASP A 127 3.89 16.66 20.95
CA ASP A 127 3.49 17.24 22.22
C ASP A 127 2.31 16.47 22.86
N ALA A 128 1.83 16.92 24.01
CA ALA A 128 0.77 16.23 24.76
C ALA A 128 -0.58 16.16 24.00
N ASP A 129 -0.94 17.22 23.28
CA ASP A 129 -2.20 17.28 22.51
C ASP A 129 -2.08 16.42 21.24
N GLU A 130 -0.94 16.43 20.58
CA GLU A 130 -0.63 15.62 19.41
C GLU A 130 -0.58 14.13 19.75
N LEU A 131 0.00 13.75 20.90
CA LEU A 131 -0.04 12.38 21.42
C LEU A 131 -1.47 11.92 21.69
N ARG A 132 -2.30 12.79 22.29
CA ARG A 132 -3.72 12.49 22.50
C ARG A 132 -4.45 12.29 21.18
N TYR A 133 -4.19 13.14 20.20
CA TYR A 133 -4.76 12.97 18.85
C TYR A 133 -4.33 11.66 18.20
N GLN A 134 -3.04 11.30 18.29
CA GLN A 134 -2.54 10.01 17.80
C GLN A 134 -3.26 8.82 18.44
N GLN A 135 -3.48 8.88 19.77
CA GLN A 135 -4.20 7.83 20.50
C GLN A 135 -5.65 7.69 20.02
N LEU A 136 -6.35 8.79 19.76
CA LEU A 136 -7.71 8.78 19.22
C LEU A 136 -7.74 8.17 17.80
N MET A 137 -6.75 8.48 16.97
CA MET A 137 -6.61 7.89 15.63
C MET A 137 -6.39 6.37 15.73
N ILE A 138 -5.49 5.92 16.59
CA ILE A 138 -5.25 4.50 16.84
C ILE A 138 -6.54 3.81 17.29
N GLN A 139 -7.22 4.35 18.29
CA GLN A 139 -8.47 3.79 18.79
C GLN A 139 -9.54 3.71 17.69
N LEU A 140 -9.66 4.72 16.84
CA LEU A 140 -10.58 4.71 15.70
C LEU A 140 -10.31 3.53 14.77
N TYR A 141 -9.06 3.39 14.30
CA TYR A 141 -8.73 2.35 13.33
C TYR A 141 -8.74 0.94 13.93
N GLU A 142 -8.36 0.79 15.20
CA GLU A 142 -8.47 -0.49 15.92
C GLU A 142 -9.94 -0.91 16.09
N THR A 143 -10.85 0.03 16.37
CA THR A 143 -12.29 -0.24 16.45
C THR A 143 -12.85 -0.73 15.12
N ILE A 144 -12.33 -0.22 14.00
CA ILE A 144 -12.70 -0.68 12.65
C ILE A 144 -12.09 -2.07 12.34
N GLY A 145 -11.06 -2.50 13.10
CA GLY A 145 -10.42 -3.81 12.95
C GLY A 145 -9.09 -3.78 12.21
N TYR A 146 -8.37 -2.65 12.23
CA TYR A 146 -6.98 -2.56 11.74
C TYR A 146 -6.00 -2.64 12.92
N GLN A 147 -4.87 -3.33 12.74
CA GLN A 147 -3.78 -3.27 13.71
C GLN A 147 -3.06 -1.93 13.60
N CYS A 148 -2.78 -1.30 14.77
CA CYS A 148 -2.10 -0.02 14.85
C CYS A 148 -0.90 -0.08 15.79
N PHE A 149 0.19 0.59 15.41
CA PHE A 149 1.39 0.72 16.22
C PHE A 149 1.85 2.18 16.26
N ALA A 150 2.21 2.66 17.44
CA ALA A 150 2.92 3.92 17.63
C ALA A 150 4.40 3.63 17.81
N ILE A 151 5.25 4.31 17.03
CA ILE A 151 6.71 4.11 17.03
C ILE A 151 7.46 5.43 16.84
N SER A 152 8.73 5.41 17.20
CA SER A 152 9.72 6.34 16.69
C SER A 152 10.82 5.54 15.98
N ALA A 153 10.90 5.65 14.66
CA ALA A 153 11.99 5.04 13.89
C ALA A 153 13.34 5.70 14.22
N GLU A 154 13.33 6.98 14.64
CA GLU A 154 14.54 7.73 15.02
C GLU A 154 15.14 7.22 16.32
N THR A 155 14.34 7.09 17.37
CA THR A 155 14.81 6.62 18.69
C THR A 155 14.85 5.09 18.80
N GLY A 156 14.05 4.38 17.98
CA GLY A 156 13.85 2.94 18.03
C GLY A 156 12.68 2.53 18.91
N GLU A 157 12.00 3.46 19.56
CA GLU A 157 10.86 3.15 20.43
C GLU A 157 9.74 2.47 19.63
N GLY A 158 9.24 1.35 20.15
CA GLY A 158 8.14 0.58 19.54
C GLY A 158 8.52 -0.23 18.30
N VAL A 159 9.69 -0.03 17.67
CA VAL A 159 10.09 -0.70 16.42
C VAL A 159 10.18 -2.23 16.60
N GLU A 160 10.66 -2.70 17.74
CA GLU A 160 10.80 -4.13 18.00
C GLU A 160 9.45 -4.89 17.97
N LYS A 161 8.33 -4.19 18.20
CA LYS A 161 6.98 -4.78 18.10
C LYS A 161 6.60 -5.14 16.65
N LEU A 162 7.24 -4.51 15.68
CA LEU A 162 6.98 -4.75 14.25
C LEU A 162 7.73 -6.00 13.74
N ARG A 163 8.85 -6.40 14.35
CA ARG A 163 9.68 -7.50 13.86
C ARG A 163 8.91 -8.82 13.73
N PRO A 164 8.16 -9.32 14.74
CA PRO A 164 7.45 -10.57 14.60
C PRO A 164 6.40 -10.57 13.47
N LEU A 165 5.91 -9.39 13.09
CA LEU A 165 4.92 -9.25 12.02
C LEU A 165 5.54 -9.38 10.63
N LEU A 166 6.85 -9.26 10.50
CA LEU A 166 7.61 -9.33 9.24
C LEU A 166 8.11 -10.73 8.93
N GLU A 167 8.08 -11.64 9.90
CA GLU A 167 8.59 -13.01 9.75
C GLU A 167 7.79 -13.78 8.71
N ASP A 168 8.49 -14.42 7.76
CA ASP A 168 7.94 -15.20 6.65
C ASP A 168 6.92 -14.44 5.79
N LYS A 169 7.11 -13.12 5.64
CA LYS A 169 6.19 -12.28 4.88
C LYS A 169 6.89 -11.35 3.89
N ILE A 170 6.20 -11.13 2.79
CA ILE A 170 6.51 -10.06 1.84
C ILE A 170 5.68 -8.83 2.26
N THR A 171 6.34 -7.83 2.84
CA THR A 171 5.70 -6.63 3.38
C THR A 171 6.02 -5.42 2.51
N VAL A 172 4.98 -4.73 2.02
CA VAL A 172 5.15 -3.44 1.34
C VAL A 172 5.14 -2.30 2.35
N LEU A 173 6.13 -1.42 2.32
CA LEU A 173 6.10 -0.16 3.06
C LEU A 173 5.54 0.95 2.19
N SER A 174 4.50 1.62 2.67
CA SER A 174 3.86 2.75 2.01
C SER A 174 3.68 3.93 2.97
N GLY A 175 3.43 5.10 2.41
CA GLY A 175 3.23 6.34 3.16
C GLY A 175 3.79 7.55 2.42
N ASN A 176 3.43 8.74 2.85
CA ASN A 176 3.87 10.00 2.26
C ASN A 176 5.41 10.16 2.28
N SER A 177 5.92 11.07 1.45
CA SER A 177 7.33 11.45 1.56
C SER A 177 7.60 12.09 2.93
N GLY A 178 8.75 11.76 3.53
CA GLY A 178 9.17 12.35 4.81
C GLY A 178 8.54 11.73 6.08
N VAL A 179 7.67 10.71 5.97
CA VAL A 179 7.09 10.01 7.15
C VAL A 179 8.09 9.09 7.87
N GLY A 180 9.31 8.90 7.33
CA GLY A 180 10.37 8.11 7.96
C GLY A 180 10.45 6.66 7.50
N LYS A 181 9.97 6.32 6.29
CA LYS A 181 10.08 4.95 5.73
C LYS A 181 11.52 4.45 5.68
N SER A 182 12.44 5.21 5.07
CA SER A 182 13.84 4.81 4.95
C SER A 182 14.53 4.70 6.31
N THR A 183 14.21 5.58 7.27
CA THR A 183 14.68 5.47 8.65
C THR A 183 14.22 4.19 9.31
N LEU A 184 12.94 3.83 9.13
CA LEU A 184 12.37 2.59 9.66
C LEU A 184 13.04 1.37 9.01
N ILE A 185 13.22 1.37 7.68
CA ILE A 185 13.90 0.26 6.97
C ILE A 185 15.32 0.10 7.50
N ASN A 186 16.10 1.18 7.61
CA ASN A 186 17.47 1.13 8.14
C ASN A 186 17.53 0.65 9.60
N ARG A 187 16.48 0.90 10.39
CA ARG A 187 16.37 0.39 11.76
C ARG A 187 16.06 -1.11 11.79
N LEU A 188 15.22 -1.57 10.87
CA LEU A 188 14.83 -2.99 10.75
C LEU A 188 15.92 -3.81 10.06
N VAL A 189 16.61 -3.21 9.08
CA VAL A 189 17.63 -3.83 8.21
C VAL A 189 18.82 -2.86 8.09
N PRO A 190 19.74 -2.82 9.07
CA PRO A 190 20.86 -1.87 9.06
C PRO A 190 21.72 -1.99 7.79
N GLU A 191 21.82 -3.18 7.22
CA GLU A 191 22.62 -3.46 6.02
C GLU A 191 22.02 -2.83 4.75
N ALA A 192 20.73 -2.46 4.75
CA ALA A 192 20.07 -1.81 3.61
C ALA A 192 20.66 -0.43 3.31
N ASN A 193 21.15 0.27 4.35
CA ASN A 193 21.85 1.55 4.26
C ASN A 193 21.20 2.55 3.28
N LEU A 194 19.86 2.66 3.36
CA LEU A 194 19.09 3.56 2.52
C LEU A 194 19.39 5.01 2.88
N ARG A 195 19.47 5.87 1.86
CA ARG A 195 19.65 7.31 2.09
C ARG A 195 18.40 7.87 2.78
N THR A 196 18.59 8.50 3.93
CA THR A 196 17.57 9.28 4.64
C THR A 196 17.70 10.73 4.19
N ALA A 197 16.60 11.31 3.67
CA ALA A 197 16.60 12.74 3.32
C ALA A 197 16.24 13.56 4.57
N ASP A 198 17.06 14.56 4.90
CA ASP A 198 16.72 15.61 5.86
C ASP A 198 15.53 16.44 5.30
N ILE A 199 14.63 16.86 6.19
CA ILE A 199 13.37 17.55 5.86
C ILE A 199 13.60 18.90 5.15
N SER A 200 14.83 19.45 5.20
CA SER A 200 15.19 20.76 4.65
C SER A 200 15.30 20.84 3.12
N ASP A 201 15.45 19.70 2.41
CA ASP A 201 15.74 19.71 0.97
C ASP A 201 14.51 19.36 0.08
N ALA A 202 13.32 19.27 0.64
CA ALA A 202 12.10 18.83 -0.05
C ALA A 202 11.52 19.86 -1.05
N HIS A 203 12.13 21.03 -1.23
CA HIS A 203 11.66 22.08 -2.17
C HIS A 203 12.47 22.21 -3.45
N GLN A 204 13.50 21.41 -3.66
CA GLN A 204 14.18 21.38 -4.95
C GLN A 204 13.73 20.17 -5.75
N THR A 205 12.98 20.44 -6.80
CA THR A 205 12.60 19.53 -7.89
C THR A 205 13.85 18.88 -8.49
N GLY A 206 14.27 17.74 -7.94
CA GLY A 206 15.42 17.00 -8.39
C GLY A 206 15.18 15.51 -8.33
N MET A 207 14.85 14.92 -9.49
CA MET A 207 14.99 13.52 -9.87
C MET A 207 14.82 12.50 -8.71
N HIS A 208 13.63 11.94 -8.57
CA HIS A 208 13.43 10.68 -7.86
C HIS A 208 14.26 9.59 -8.56
N THR A 209 15.38 9.23 -7.97
CA THR A 209 16.39 8.35 -8.57
C THR A 209 16.03 6.86 -8.49
N THR A 210 14.84 6.48 -8.00
CA THR A 210 14.44 5.08 -7.92
C THR A 210 13.06 4.90 -8.56
N THR A 211 13.07 4.56 -9.85
CA THR A 211 11.86 4.28 -10.63
C THR A 211 11.43 2.81 -10.50
N PHE A 212 12.20 1.99 -9.81
CA PHE A 212 12.08 0.54 -9.80
C PHE A 212 11.88 0.00 -8.38
N SER A 213 11.02 -1.02 -8.26
CA SER A 213 10.79 -1.72 -6.99
C SER A 213 11.85 -2.79 -6.76
N GLU A 214 12.30 -2.90 -5.51
CA GLU A 214 13.27 -3.91 -5.08
C GLU A 214 12.83 -4.52 -3.74
N MET A 215 13.05 -5.82 -3.58
CA MET A 215 12.83 -6.54 -2.33
C MET A 215 14.10 -6.54 -1.50
N ILE A 216 14.02 -6.02 -0.30
CA ILE A 216 15.10 -6.00 0.69
C ILE A 216 14.92 -7.23 1.59
N PRO A 217 15.86 -8.19 1.58
CA PRO A 217 15.74 -9.37 2.43
C PRO A 217 16.01 -9.02 3.89
N LEU A 218 15.28 -9.66 4.80
CA LEU A 218 15.42 -9.48 6.27
C LEU A 218 16.32 -10.57 6.89
N THR A 219 17.35 -11.00 6.18
CA THR A 219 18.17 -12.19 6.52
C THR A 219 18.99 -12.05 7.81
N SER A 220 19.28 -10.83 8.26
CA SER A 220 20.09 -10.61 9.48
C SER A 220 19.35 -10.93 10.78
N HIS A 221 18.02 -11.02 10.75
CA HIS A 221 17.18 -11.19 11.95
C HIS A 221 16.33 -12.44 11.94
N TYR A 222 16.13 -13.05 10.76
CA TYR A 222 15.29 -14.24 10.60
C TYR A 222 16.11 -15.35 9.94
N SER A 223 15.94 -16.57 10.43
CA SER A 223 16.53 -17.76 9.81
C SER A 223 15.89 -18.12 8.47
N SER A 224 14.76 -17.49 8.15
CA SER A 224 14.01 -17.73 6.93
C SER A 224 14.41 -16.74 5.83
N LEU A 225 14.67 -17.28 4.64
CA LEU A 225 14.97 -16.52 3.42
C LEU A 225 13.71 -15.97 2.74
N THR A 226 12.55 -16.02 3.41
CA THR A 226 11.23 -15.67 2.88
C THR A 226 10.69 -14.33 3.37
N SER A 227 11.41 -13.66 4.30
CA SER A 227 11.02 -12.36 4.83
C SER A 227 11.61 -11.22 4.00
N TYR A 228 10.74 -10.38 3.43
CA TYR A 228 11.14 -9.25 2.58
C TYR A 228 10.38 -7.98 2.89
N ILE A 229 11.07 -6.86 2.75
CA ILE A 229 10.45 -5.53 2.65
C ILE A 229 10.54 -5.06 1.20
N ILE A 230 9.42 -4.62 0.64
CA ILE A 230 9.39 -3.90 -0.64
C ILE A 230 9.32 -2.41 -0.32
N ASP A 231 10.40 -1.68 -0.60
CA ASP A 231 10.35 -0.22 -0.61
C ASP A 231 9.76 0.25 -1.93
N THR A 232 8.75 1.08 -1.82
CA THR A 232 8.04 1.62 -2.98
C THR A 232 8.26 3.12 -3.09
N PRO A 233 9.43 3.57 -3.61
CA PRO A 233 9.72 4.98 -3.74
C PRO A 233 8.69 5.66 -4.65
N GLY A 234 8.11 6.77 -4.18
CA GLY A 234 7.18 7.60 -4.95
C GLY A 234 5.76 7.07 -5.10
N ILE A 235 5.37 6.02 -4.38
CA ILE A 235 3.95 5.66 -4.27
C ILE A 235 3.32 6.54 -3.19
N LYS A 236 2.62 7.58 -3.64
CA LYS A 236 1.75 8.40 -2.78
C LYS A 236 0.41 7.68 -2.48
N GLY A 237 0.45 6.37 -2.24
CA GLY A 237 -0.72 5.52 -2.02
C GLY A 237 -0.92 4.47 -3.12
N PHE A 238 -1.70 3.43 -2.84
CA PHE A 238 -2.25 2.55 -3.86
C PHE A 238 -3.07 3.40 -4.85
N GLY A 239 -2.91 3.19 -6.16
CA GLY A 239 -3.79 3.82 -7.11
C GLY A 239 -5.24 3.41 -6.80
N THR A 240 -6.10 4.39 -6.57
CA THR A 240 -7.55 4.14 -6.57
C THR A 240 -7.91 3.74 -7.99
N PHE A 241 -8.06 2.45 -8.24
CA PHE A 241 -8.32 1.95 -9.57
C PHE A 241 -9.76 1.52 -9.69
N ASP A 242 -10.41 1.95 -10.76
CA ASP A 242 -11.67 1.44 -11.34
C ASP A 242 -12.63 0.69 -10.38
N MET A 243 -12.72 1.20 -9.12
CA MET A 243 -13.73 0.72 -8.19
C MET A 243 -15.06 1.26 -8.68
N GLU A 244 -16.01 0.42 -9.04
CA GLU A 244 -17.34 0.92 -9.32
C GLU A 244 -17.94 1.53 -8.04
N PRO A 245 -18.77 2.59 -8.15
CA PRO A 245 -19.38 3.24 -6.98
C PRO A 245 -20.09 2.24 -6.06
N GLU A 246 -20.71 1.21 -6.65
CA GLU A 246 -21.42 0.16 -5.95
C GLU A 246 -20.48 -0.75 -5.12
N GLU A 247 -19.22 -0.90 -5.56
CA GLU A 247 -18.22 -1.72 -4.86
C GLU A 247 -17.56 -0.95 -3.70
N LEU A 248 -17.53 0.39 -3.77
CA LEU A 248 -16.81 1.23 -2.81
C LEU A 248 -17.26 0.98 -1.37
N THR A 249 -18.56 0.77 -1.16
CA THR A 249 -19.14 0.42 0.14
C THR A 249 -18.44 -0.79 0.76
N SER A 250 -18.10 -1.81 -0.04
CA SER A 250 -17.50 -3.06 0.44
C SER A 250 -16.06 -2.89 0.94
N TYR A 251 -15.40 -1.79 0.56
CA TYR A 251 -14.00 -1.50 0.93
C TYR A 251 -13.87 -0.63 2.20
N PHE A 252 -15.01 -0.18 2.76
CA PHE A 252 -15.06 0.46 4.07
C PHE A 252 -15.77 -0.48 5.05
N LYS A 253 -15.00 -1.17 5.89
CA LYS A 253 -15.47 -2.29 6.74
C LYS A 253 -16.70 -1.94 7.57
N GLU A 254 -16.66 -0.79 8.25
CA GLU A 254 -17.76 -0.28 9.07
C GLU A 254 -18.97 0.14 8.24
N ILE A 255 -18.76 0.80 7.10
CA ILE A 255 -19.84 1.18 6.18
C ILE A 255 -20.49 -0.08 5.60
N PHE A 256 -19.68 -1.05 5.18
CA PHE A 256 -20.17 -2.34 4.68
C PHE A 256 -20.96 -3.10 5.75
N HIS A 257 -20.52 -3.04 7.01
CA HIS A 257 -21.23 -3.70 8.11
C HIS A 257 -22.67 -3.17 8.22
N PHE A 258 -22.86 -1.86 8.28
CA PHE A 258 -24.18 -1.23 8.42
C PHE A 258 -24.99 -1.23 7.11
N SER A 259 -24.34 -1.30 5.94
CA SER A 259 -25.01 -1.27 4.64
C SER A 259 -26.00 -2.42 4.43
N LYS A 260 -25.79 -3.54 5.12
CA LYS A 260 -26.63 -4.75 5.06
C LYS A 260 -28.06 -4.48 5.53
N ASP A 261 -28.26 -3.48 6.38
CA ASP A 261 -29.53 -3.09 6.95
C ASP A 261 -30.19 -1.93 6.17
N CYS A 262 -29.59 -1.47 5.06
CA CYS A 262 -30.17 -0.46 4.21
C CYS A 262 -31.44 -0.98 3.51
N ARG A 263 -32.43 -0.08 3.34
CA ARG A 263 -33.69 -0.40 2.65
C ARG A 263 -33.47 -0.81 1.18
N PHE A 264 -32.46 -0.24 0.53
CA PHE A 264 -32.18 -0.47 -0.90
C PHE A 264 -30.83 -1.18 -1.05
N SER A 265 -30.76 -2.21 -1.90
CA SER A 265 -29.55 -2.97 -2.14
C SER A 265 -28.45 -2.17 -2.90
N ASN A 266 -28.86 -1.14 -3.63
CA ASN A 266 -27.97 -0.23 -4.37
C ASN A 266 -27.82 1.14 -3.68
N CYS A 267 -27.97 1.18 -2.34
CA CYS A 267 -27.85 2.40 -1.57
C CYS A 267 -26.42 2.97 -1.68
N THR A 268 -26.32 4.24 -2.06
CA THR A 268 -25.04 4.96 -2.12
C THR A 268 -24.70 5.66 -0.80
N HIS A 269 -25.60 5.57 0.18
CA HIS A 269 -25.49 6.14 1.53
C HIS A 269 -25.42 7.68 1.55
N THR A 270 -25.85 8.36 0.48
CA THR A 270 -25.81 9.81 0.34
C THR A 270 -27.13 10.47 0.72
N HIS A 271 -28.24 10.09 0.09
CA HIS A 271 -29.54 10.76 0.23
C HIS A 271 -30.73 9.80 0.36
N GLU A 272 -30.52 8.50 0.27
CA GLU A 272 -31.57 7.50 0.23
C GLU A 272 -32.34 7.44 1.58
N PRO A 273 -33.66 7.39 1.53
CA PRO A 273 -34.48 7.26 2.75
C PRO A 273 -34.33 5.86 3.34
N GLY A 274 -34.20 5.77 4.67
CA GLY A 274 -34.02 4.50 5.37
C GLY A 274 -32.61 3.92 5.21
N CYS A 275 -31.60 4.76 4.97
CA CYS A 275 -30.21 4.37 4.93
C CYS A 275 -29.68 4.07 6.35
N ALA A 276 -29.29 2.81 6.60
CA ALA A 276 -28.74 2.39 7.89
C ALA A 276 -27.35 2.95 8.16
N VAL A 277 -26.54 3.19 7.12
CA VAL A 277 -25.22 3.82 7.25
C VAL A 277 -25.34 5.25 7.74
N ARG A 278 -26.27 6.04 7.19
CA ARG A 278 -26.50 7.42 7.67
C ARG A 278 -27.03 7.44 9.10
N LYS A 279 -27.90 6.51 9.45
CA LYS A 279 -28.35 6.36 10.83
C LYS A 279 -27.19 6.01 11.76
N ALA A 280 -26.33 5.08 11.36
CA ALA A 280 -25.13 4.71 12.13
C ALA A 280 -24.14 5.88 12.30
N LEU A 281 -24.05 6.77 11.29
CA LEU A 281 -23.30 8.02 11.39
C LEU A 281 -23.93 8.96 12.41
N ASP A 282 -25.25 9.19 12.35
CA ASP A 282 -25.97 10.05 13.30
C ASP A 282 -25.87 9.51 14.75
N ASP A 283 -25.86 8.19 14.92
CA ASP A 283 -25.72 7.47 16.19
C ASP A 283 -24.23 7.34 16.63
N HIS A 284 -23.28 7.92 15.90
CA HIS A 284 -21.82 7.91 16.16
C HIS A 284 -21.13 6.54 16.13
N TYR A 285 -21.73 5.54 15.48
CA TYR A 285 -21.08 4.24 15.21
C TYR A 285 -20.10 4.30 14.04
N ILE A 286 -20.25 5.27 13.15
CA ILE A 286 -19.33 5.57 12.06
C ILE A 286 -18.72 6.94 12.32
N ALA A 287 -17.40 7.04 12.25
CA ALA A 287 -16.73 8.33 12.41
C ALA A 287 -16.99 9.23 11.20
N GLU A 288 -17.29 10.50 11.45
CA GLU A 288 -17.50 11.51 10.41
C GLU A 288 -16.35 11.58 9.41
N SER A 289 -15.09 11.53 9.87
CA SER A 289 -13.90 11.54 9.01
C SER A 289 -13.88 10.40 8.01
N ARG A 290 -14.30 9.21 8.43
CA ARG A 290 -14.39 8.00 7.58
C ARG A 290 -15.50 8.16 6.53
N TYR A 291 -16.65 8.63 6.94
CA TYR A 291 -17.76 8.89 6.03
C TYR A 291 -17.42 9.98 5.00
N GLN A 292 -16.75 11.05 5.40
CA GLN A 292 -16.28 12.09 4.49
C GLN A 292 -15.22 11.55 3.49
N SER A 293 -14.33 10.68 3.94
CA SER A 293 -13.38 9.99 3.05
C SER A 293 -14.10 9.11 2.03
N TYR A 294 -15.14 8.38 2.45
CA TYR A 294 -15.99 7.59 1.55
C TYR A 294 -16.66 8.47 0.48
N LEU A 295 -17.31 9.58 0.90
CA LEU A 295 -17.96 10.52 -0.02
C LEU A 295 -16.95 11.14 -1.00
N SER A 296 -15.75 11.49 -0.53
CA SER A 296 -14.69 12.03 -1.36
C SER A 296 -14.28 11.04 -2.47
N MET A 297 -14.19 9.74 -2.15
CA MET A 297 -13.88 8.71 -3.15
C MET A 297 -15.04 8.47 -4.12
N LEU A 298 -16.26 8.57 -3.66
CA LEU A 298 -17.46 8.44 -4.49
C LEU A 298 -17.54 9.59 -5.52
N ASN A 299 -17.27 10.83 -5.09
CA ASN A 299 -17.32 12.03 -5.93
C ASN A 299 -16.18 12.07 -6.97
N ASP A 300 -14.98 11.59 -6.66
CA ASP A 300 -13.86 11.55 -7.61
C ASP A 300 -14.22 10.81 -8.91
N LYS A 301 -15.13 9.85 -8.84
CA LYS A 301 -15.58 9.08 -10.01
C LYS A 301 -16.67 9.76 -10.81
N GLU A 302 -17.52 10.53 -10.16
CA GLU A 302 -18.49 11.34 -10.88
C GLU A 302 -17.80 12.38 -11.75
N GLU A 303 -16.79 13.07 -11.21
CA GLU A 303 -15.99 14.03 -11.99
C GLU A 303 -15.24 13.39 -13.18
N SER A 304 -14.75 12.15 -13.03
CA SER A 304 -14.06 11.46 -14.12
C SER A 304 -15.00 11.05 -15.26
N LYS A 305 -16.25 10.67 -14.97
CA LYS A 305 -17.27 10.35 -15.97
C LYS A 305 -17.65 11.58 -16.83
N TYR A 306 -17.65 12.78 -16.22
CA TYR A 306 -17.94 14.02 -16.96
C TYR A 306 -16.77 14.51 -17.82
N ARG A 307 -15.53 14.14 -17.52
CA ARG A 307 -14.34 14.49 -18.32
C ARG A 307 -14.09 13.58 -19.52
N GLU A 308 -14.66 12.39 -19.56
CA GLU A 308 -14.58 11.47 -20.71
C GLU A 308 -15.63 11.76 -21.81
N ALA A 309 -16.54 12.68 -21.59
CA ALA A 309 -17.63 13.02 -22.51
C ALA A 309 -17.37 14.27 -23.39
N TYR A 310 -16.13 14.80 -23.44
CA TYR A 310 -15.72 15.91 -24.31
C TYR A 310 -14.48 15.57 -25.14
#